data_ca7993f36c2c3459ddbd2dd4aca80ef1
#
_entry.id   ca7993f36c2c3459ddbd2dd4aca80ef1
#
_cell.length_a   1.000
_cell.length_b   1.000
_cell.length_c   1.000
_cell.angle_alpha   90.00
_cell.angle_beta   90.00
_cell.angle_gamma   90.00
#
_symmetry.space_group_name_H-M   'P 1'
#
loop_
_entity.id
_entity.type
_entity.pdbx_description
1 polymer ?
#
loop_
_entity_poly.entity_id
_entity_poly.type
_entity_poly.pdbx_seq_one_letter_code
_entity_poly.pdbx_strand_id
1 'polypeptide(L)'
;MWCDPTQCVDRFATAQGVSWLSRSIIVAITRSDYAMTLPSFFDKADTLSRALPFIRKYHGQTMVIKYGGNAMTDPALQAAFAQDVVLLKLVGMNPVVVHGGGPQIENALQRLGKTGSFIQGMRVTDAETMGVVEWVLAGQVQQEIVGLINQAGGKAVGLTGRDGGLIRAKKLKMLDQSDPTMEHDIGQVGDIVSVDPILLQALQDHAFIPVISPIGFGEHNESYNINADVVAAKLATVLQAEKLLMLTNISGVLNKSGDLLTELSPRQIDAMVADGSISGGMLPKISGALDAAKSGVKAVHIIDGRIPHVLLLEILSDQPCGTMIHSS
;
A
#
# COMPACT_ATOMS: atom_id res chain seq x y z
N MET A 1 -22.17 42.16 3.05
CA MET A 1 -23.60 42.20 2.74
C MET A 1 -23.96 40.83 2.18
N TRP A 2 -24.61 40.01 2.99
CA TRP A 2 -25.03 38.66 2.63
C TRP A 2 -26.35 38.77 1.87
N CYS A 3 -26.41 38.27 0.63
CA CYS A 3 -27.63 38.25 -0.18
C CYS A 3 -28.51 37.07 0.28
N ASP A 4 -29.77 37.34 0.58
CA ASP A 4 -30.79 36.34 0.92
C ASP A 4 -30.94 35.31 -0.21
N PRO A 5 -30.82 34.01 0.09
CA PRO A 5 -30.94 32.96 -0.93
C PRO A 5 -32.28 32.93 -1.68
N THR A 6 -33.33 33.48 -1.09
CA THR A 6 -34.66 33.54 -1.73
C THR A 6 -34.75 34.54 -2.87
N GLN A 7 -33.89 35.55 -2.94
CA GLN A 7 -33.89 36.56 -4.02
C GLN A 7 -33.08 36.16 -5.28
N CYS A 8 -32.25 35.14 -5.20
CA CYS A 8 -31.50 34.62 -6.36
C CYS A 8 -32.34 33.76 -7.32
N VAL A 9 -33.43 33.17 -6.85
CA VAL A 9 -34.27 32.25 -7.68
C VAL A 9 -35.18 33.04 -8.65
N ASP A 10 -35.61 34.22 -8.25
CA ASP A 10 -36.54 35.01 -9.07
C ASP A 10 -35.91 35.69 -10.30
N ARG A 11 -34.60 35.86 -10.37
CA ARG A 11 -33.92 36.46 -11.51
C ARG A 11 -33.71 35.53 -12.71
N PHE A 12 -33.76 34.21 -12.51
CA PHE A 12 -33.63 33.25 -13.60
C PHE A 12 -34.96 32.83 -14.24
N ALA A 13 -36.07 33.07 -13.59
CA ALA A 13 -37.41 32.67 -14.09
C ALA A 13 -38.04 33.62 -15.10
N THR A 14 -37.50 34.82 -15.27
CA THR A 14 -38.09 35.86 -16.19
C THR A 14 -37.51 35.86 -17.61
N ALA A 15 -36.50 35.01 -17.89
CA ALA A 15 -35.83 35.04 -19.19
C ALA A 15 -36.34 34.02 -20.24
N GLN A 16 -37.24 33.09 -19.86
CA GLN A 16 -37.80 32.14 -20.83
C GLN A 16 -39.30 31.92 -20.57
N GLY A 17 -40.16 32.40 -21.43
CA GLY A 17 -41.64 32.43 -21.37
C GLY A 17 -42.32 31.06 -21.19
N VAL A 18 -42.33 30.53 -19.97
CA VAL A 18 -43.00 29.28 -19.60
C VAL A 18 -44.28 29.59 -18.84
N SER A 19 -45.42 29.02 -19.29
CA SER A 19 -46.77 29.27 -18.78
C SER A 19 -46.99 28.79 -17.31
N TRP A 20 -47.93 29.45 -16.60
CA TRP A 20 -48.20 29.25 -15.17
C TRP A 20 -48.58 27.84 -14.70
N LEU A 21 -49.00 26.94 -15.61
CA LEU A 21 -49.38 25.57 -15.23
C LEU A 21 -48.21 24.62 -14.96
N SER A 22 -47.00 24.98 -15.39
CA SER A 22 -45.81 24.16 -15.15
C SER A 22 -45.05 24.51 -13.87
N ARG A 23 -45.35 25.61 -13.21
CA ARG A 23 -44.66 26.06 -12.00
C ARG A 23 -44.91 25.17 -10.76
N SER A 24 -46.11 24.66 -10.61
CA SER A 24 -46.45 23.80 -9.42
C SER A 24 -45.82 22.41 -9.52
N ILE A 25 -45.60 21.89 -10.71
CA ILE A 25 -44.99 20.57 -10.92
C ILE A 25 -43.47 20.62 -10.79
N ILE A 26 -42.82 21.68 -11.29
CA ILE A 26 -41.36 21.83 -11.23
C ILE A 26 -40.87 22.10 -9.79
N VAL A 27 -41.64 22.85 -9.00
CA VAL A 27 -41.31 23.12 -7.57
C VAL A 27 -41.55 21.90 -6.68
N ALA A 28 -42.45 21.01 -7.05
CA ALA A 28 -42.68 19.78 -6.26
C ALA A 28 -41.58 18.71 -6.51
N ILE A 29 -41.05 18.61 -7.71
CA ILE A 29 -39.97 17.66 -8.03
C ILE A 29 -38.63 18.10 -7.44
N THR A 30 -38.34 19.41 -7.34
CA THR A 30 -37.05 19.90 -6.83
C THR A 30 -36.90 19.84 -5.30
N ARG A 31 -37.96 19.66 -4.52
CA ARG A 31 -37.86 19.58 -3.05
C ARG A 31 -37.77 18.17 -2.49
N SER A 32 -38.21 17.14 -3.20
CA SER A 32 -38.18 15.75 -2.71
C SER A 32 -36.91 15.01 -3.16
N ASP A 33 -36.40 15.26 -4.38
CA ASP A 33 -35.32 14.43 -4.96
C ASP A 33 -33.90 15.00 -4.71
N TYR A 34 -33.77 16.27 -4.32
CA TYR A 34 -32.47 16.88 -3.99
C TYR A 34 -32.01 16.59 -2.53
N ALA A 35 -32.89 16.05 -1.71
CA ALA A 35 -32.58 15.77 -0.31
C ALA A 35 -31.85 14.42 -0.08
N MET A 36 -31.64 13.60 -1.10
CA MET A 36 -31.17 12.23 -0.92
C MET A 36 -29.85 11.83 -1.60
N THR A 37 -29.12 12.69 -2.34
CA THR A 37 -27.99 12.16 -3.13
C THR A 37 -26.73 13.03 -3.31
N LEU A 38 -26.59 14.16 -2.64
CA LEU A 38 -25.31 14.87 -2.62
C LEU A 38 -24.89 15.12 -1.18
N PRO A 39 -23.67 14.71 -0.74
CA PRO A 39 -23.09 15.26 0.47
C PRO A 39 -23.19 16.78 0.35
N SER A 40 -23.72 17.44 1.38
CA SER A 40 -23.85 18.89 1.35
C SER A 40 -22.48 19.50 1.07
N PHE A 41 -22.41 20.69 0.46
CA PHE A 41 -21.14 21.40 0.29
C PHE A 41 -20.38 21.52 1.62
N PHE A 42 -21.11 21.60 2.71
CA PHE A 42 -20.57 21.66 4.06
C PHE A 42 -19.89 20.34 4.48
N ASP A 43 -20.44 19.16 4.12
CA ASP A 43 -19.84 17.86 4.45
C ASP A 43 -18.49 17.64 3.75
N LYS A 44 -18.35 18.12 2.50
CA LYS A 44 -17.09 18.07 1.76
C LYS A 44 -16.03 18.97 2.39
N ALA A 45 -16.41 20.20 2.75
CA ALA A 45 -15.51 21.14 3.40
C ALA A 45 -15.09 20.65 4.80
N ASP A 46 -16.04 20.09 5.57
CA ASP A 46 -15.78 19.50 6.88
C ASP A 46 -14.81 18.31 6.79
N THR A 47 -15.03 17.38 5.84
CA THR A 47 -14.14 16.25 5.62
C THR A 47 -12.71 16.69 5.32
N LEU A 48 -12.52 17.66 4.42
CA LEU A 48 -11.20 18.22 4.11
C LEU A 48 -10.57 18.91 5.34
N SER A 49 -11.37 19.64 6.12
CA SER A 49 -10.89 20.31 7.32
C SER A 49 -10.44 19.33 8.42
N ARG A 50 -11.13 18.19 8.55
CA ARG A 50 -10.78 17.12 9.50
C ARG A 50 -9.48 16.42 9.15
N ALA A 51 -9.06 16.40 7.89
CA ALA A 51 -7.76 15.85 7.48
C ALA A 51 -6.57 16.74 7.88
N LEU A 52 -6.78 18.03 8.13
CA LEU A 52 -5.71 19.00 8.40
C LEU A 52 -4.79 18.65 9.58
N PRO A 53 -5.27 18.17 10.75
CA PRO A 53 -4.39 17.76 11.85
C PRO A 53 -3.42 16.64 11.45
N PHE A 54 -3.89 15.67 10.65
CA PHE A 54 -3.08 14.55 10.16
C PHE A 54 -2.06 15.01 9.12
N ILE A 55 -2.45 15.88 8.18
CA ILE A 55 -1.53 16.49 7.20
C ILE A 55 -0.41 17.22 7.94
N ARG A 56 -0.73 18.04 8.95
CA ARG A 56 0.29 18.74 9.76
C ARG A 56 1.19 17.78 10.53
N LYS A 57 0.63 16.72 11.11
CA LYS A 57 1.38 15.71 11.88
C LYS A 57 2.37 14.95 11.01
N TYR A 58 1.97 14.60 9.79
CA TYR A 58 2.74 13.73 8.91
C TYR A 58 3.49 14.46 7.80
N HIS A 59 3.40 15.79 7.74
CA HIS A 59 4.18 16.59 6.79
C HIS A 59 5.68 16.34 6.97
N GLY A 60 6.39 16.08 5.88
CA GLY A 60 7.82 15.73 5.87
C GLY A 60 8.13 14.28 6.29
N GLN A 61 7.16 13.53 6.82
CA GLN A 61 7.40 12.17 7.29
C GLN A 61 7.41 11.15 6.14
N THR A 62 8.26 10.13 6.28
CA THR A 62 8.31 9.01 5.32
C THR A 62 7.24 7.97 5.65
N MET A 63 6.51 7.55 4.62
CA MET A 63 5.51 6.47 4.66
C MET A 63 5.96 5.36 3.71
N VAL A 64 6.30 4.20 4.23
CA VAL A 64 6.59 3.04 3.38
C VAL A 64 5.30 2.27 3.15
N ILE A 65 4.99 2.01 1.88
CA ILE A 65 3.75 1.37 1.46
C ILE A 65 4.08 0.08 0.72
N LYS A 66 3.76 -1.05 1.31
CA LYS A 66 3.85 -2.33 0.61
C LYS A 66 2.58 -2.52 -0.20
N TYR A 67 2.71 -2.53 -1.52
CA TYR A 67 1.64 -2.68 -2.48
C TYR A 67 1.57 -4.10 -3.02
N GLY A 68 0.43 -4.77 -2.84
CA GLY A 68 0.28 -6.17 -3.22
C GLY A 68 -1.17 -6.66 -3.14
N GLY A 69 -1.37 -7.92 -3.48
CA GLY A 69 -2.69 -8.56 -3.46
C GLY A 69 -3.62 -8.08 -4.58
N ASN A 70 -4.93 -8.12 -4.34
CA ASN A 70 -5.96 -7.77 -5.32
C ASN A 70 -5.93 -6.29 -5.73
N ALA A 71 -5.36 -5.42 -4.89
CA ALA A 71 -5.15 -4.02 -5.23
C ALA A 71 -4.30 -3.83 -6.50
N MET A 72 -3.51 -4.84 -6.88
CA MET A 72 -2.66 -4.82 -8.09
C MET A 72 -3.34 -5.40 -9.34
N THR A 73 -4.54 -5.94 -9.24
CA THR A 73 -5.21 -6.64 -10.35
C THR A 73 -6.52 -6.00 -10.78
N ASP A 74 -7.14 -5.20 -9.90
CA ASP A 74 -8.37 -4.45 -10.20
C ASP A 74 -8.02 -3.04 -10.68
N PRO A 75 -8.42 -2.63 -11.91
CA PRO A 75 -8.08 -1.31 -12.46
C PRO A 75 -8.61 -0.13 -11.64
N ALA A 76 -9.77 -0.26 -10.99
CA ALA A 76 -10.31 0.81 -10.16
C ALA A 76 -9.50 0.98 -8.87
N LEU A 77 -9.08 -0.13 -8.25
CA LEU A 77 -8.20 -0.11 -7.07
C LEU A 77 -6.80 0.41 -7.41
N GLN A 78 -6.28 0.05 -8.58
CA GLN A 78 -4.99 0.58 -9.08
C GLN A 78 -5.04 2.11 -9.26
N ALA A 79 -6.12 2.63 -9.86
CA ALA A 79 -6.30 4.07 -10.03
C ALA A 79 -6.45 4.79 -8.68
N ALA A 80 -7.25 4.24 -7.75
CA ALA A 80 -7.40 4.78 -6.40
C ALA A 80 -6.06 4.80 -5.65
N PHE A 81 -5.30 3.70 -5.69
CA PHE A 81 -3.96 3.63 -5.09
C PHE A 81 -3.02 4.71 -5.63
N ALA A 82 -2.96 4.89 -6.95
CA ALA A 82 -2.10 5.89 -7.57
C ALA A 82 -2.49 7.31 -7.14
N GLN A 83 -3.79 7.62 -7.09
CA GLN A 83 -4.31 8.91 -6.61
C GLN A 83 -3.95 9.14 -5.14
N ASP A 84 -4.10 8.14 -4.29
CA ASP A 84 -3.76 8.21 -2.87
C ASP A 84 -2.28 8.55 -2.68
N VAL A 85 -1.39 7.79 -3.34
CA VAL A 85 0.07 8.01 -3.24
C VAL A 85 0.46 9.42 -3.71
N VAL A 86 -0.15 9.90 -4.81
CA VAL A 86 0.08 11.26 -5.32
C VAL A 86 -0.42 12.30 -4.32
N LEU A 87 -1.62 12.12 -3.77
CA LEU A 87 -2.15 13.07 -2.77
C LEU A 87 -1.26 13.13 -1.53
N LEU A 88 -0.79 11.99 -1.00
CA LEU A 88 0.14 11.96 0.12
C LEU A 88 1.42 12.77 -0.18
N LYS A 89 1.97 12.63 -1.40
CA LYS A 89 3.13 13.43 -1.82
C LYS A 89 2.82 14.92 -1.92
N LEU A 90 1.68 15.29 -2.50
CA LEU A 90 1.25 16.68 -2.66
C LEU A 90 1.02 17.40 -1.33
N VAL A 91 0.54 16.69 -0.29
CA VAL A 91 0.37 17.27 1.05
C VAL A 91 1.65 17.25 1.88
N GLY A 92 2.79 16.92 1.26
CA GLY A 92 4.13 17.04 1.85
C GLY A 92 4.65 15.80 2.58
N MET A 93 4.00 14.65 2.46
CA MET A 93 4.54 13.37 2.94
C MET A 93 5.51 12.78 1.92
N ASN A 94 6.34 11.81 2.35
CA ASN A 94 7.31 11.12 1.52
C ASN A 94 6.92 9.64 1.35
N PRO A 95 6.00 9.31 0.43
CA PRO A 95 5.65 7.92 0.14
C PRO A 95 6.79 7.20 -0.58
N VAL A 96 7.07 5.97 -0.15
CA VAL A 96 7.97 4.99 -0.78
C VAL A 96 7.18 3.73 -1.01
N VAL A 97 7.02 3.32 -2.27
CA VAL A 97 6.23 2.14 -2.63
C VAL A 97 7.15 0.93 -2.82
N VAL A 98 6.82 -0.18 -2.17
CA VAL A 98 7.44 -1.50 -2.42
C VAL A 98 6.37 -2.41 -2.96
N HIS A 99 6.54 -2.95 -4.16
CA HIS A 99 5.50 -3.77 -4.76
C HIS A 99 5.79 -5.26 -4.72
N GLY A 100 4.74 -6.07 -4.73
CA GLY A 100 4.80 -7.49 -5.00
C GLY A 100 4.67 -7.80 -6.49
N GLY A 101 4.32 -9.04 -6.84
CA GLY A 101 4.13 -9.45 -8.23
C GLY A 101 4.04 -10.97 -8.40
N GLY A 102 3.72 -11.70 -7.33
CA GLY A 102 3.62 -13.17 -7.37
C GLY A 102 2.71 -13.72 -8.46
N PRO A 103 1.46 -13.22 -8.61
CA PRO A 103 0.56 -13.64 -9.69
C PRO A 103 1.10 -13.35 -11.09
N GLN A 104 1.77 -12.21 -11.29
CA GLN A 104 2.35 -11.83 -12.58
C GLN A 104 3.53 -12.72 -12.93
N ILE A 105 4.40 -13.06 -11.96
CA ILE A 105 5.49 -14.03 -12.14
C ILE A 105 4.92 -15.40 -12.52
N GLU A 106 3.88 -15.87 -11.82
CA GLU A 106 3.27 -17.17 -12.10
C GLU A 106 2.69 -17.23 -13.52
N ASN A 107 1.97 -16.17 -13.93
CA ASN A 107 1.46 -16.05 -15.30
C ASN A 107 2.59 -16.08 -16.35
N ALA A 108 3.69 -15.35 -16.10
CA ALA A 108 4.84 -15.35 -17.00
C ALA A 108 5.50 -16.72 -17.10
N LEU A 109 5.69 -17.42 -15.98
CA LEU A 109 6.23 -18.79 -15.96
C LEU A 109 5.34 -19.76 -16.74
N GLN A 110 4.01 -19.71 -16.54
CA GLN A 110 3.04 -20.54 -17.27
C GLN A 110 3.10 -20.30 -18.78
N ARG A 111 3.24 -19.04 -19.23
CA ARG A 111 3.41 -18.70 -20.65
C ARG A 111 4.70 -19.25 -21.25
N LEU A 112 5.71 -19.48 -20.43
CA LEU A 112 6.98 -20.11 -20.80
C LEU A 112 6.96 -21.64 -20.64
N GLY A 113 5.79 -22.24 -20.31
CA GLY A 113 5.63 -23.68 -20.10
C GLY A 113 6.24 -24.17 -18.78
N LYS A 114 6.45 -23.27 -17.81
CA LYS A 114 7.00 -23.59 -16.49
C LYS A 114 5.92 -23.46 -15.41
N THR A 115 6.08 -24.20 -14.32
CA THR A 115 5.26 -24.10 -13.12
C THR A 115 6.14 -23.68 -11.95
N GLY A 116 5.73 -22.65 -11.24
CA GLY A 116 6.43 -22.22 -10.02
C GLY A 116 6.24 -23.25 -8.90
N SER A 117 7.30 -23.48 -8.14
CA SER A 117 7.23 -24.28 -6.90
C SER A 117 7.49 -23.41 -5.68
N PHE A 118 6.94 -23.82 -4.53
CA PHE A 118 7.05 -23.08 -3.27
C PHE A 118 7.45 -24.01 -2.13
N ILE A 119 8.34 -23.55 -1.28
CA ILE A 119 8.69 -24.20 -0.02
C ILE A 119 8.43 -23.20 1.09
N GLN A 120 7.63 -23.57 2.09
CA GLN A 120 7.25 -22.72 3.22
C GLN A 120 6.79 -21.31 2.81
N GLY A 121 6.04 -21.22 1.69
CA GLY A 121 5.50 -19.97 1.16
C GLY A 121 6.48 -19.11 0.35
N MET A 122 7.74 -19.52 0.22
CA MET A 122 8.73 -18.87 -0.62
C MET A 122 8.86 -19.57 -1.98
N ARG A 123 8.94 -18.80 -3.06
CA ARG A 123 9.10 -19.34 -4.43
C ARG A 123 10.51 -19.89 -4.60
N VAL A 124 10.63 -21.15 -4.93
CA VAL A 124 11.91 -21.72 -5.39
C VAL A 124 12.31 -21.00 -6.68
N THR A 125 13.47 -20.38 -6.67
CA THR A 125 13.90 -19.44 -7.71
C THR A 125 15.28 -19.88 -8.25
N ASP A 126 15.30 -20.80 -9.22
CA ASP A 126 16.53 -21.14 -9.95
C ASP A 126 16.97 -19.99 -10.85
N ALA A 127 18.12 -20.09 -11.49
CA ALA A 127 18.68 -19.01 -12.31
C ALA A 127 17.76 -18.60 -13.47
N GLU A 128 17.06 -19.54 -14.10
CA GLU A 128 16.13 -19.25 -15.19
C GLU A 128 14.85 -18.57 -14.65
N THR A 129 14.33 -19.06 -13.55
CA THR A 129 13.20 -18.44 -12.84
C THR A 129 13.57 -17.03 -12.37
N MET A 130 14.81 -16.81 -11.90
CA MET A 130 15.27 -15.47 -11.49
C MET A 130 15.26 -14.47 -12.65
N GLY A 131 15.67 -14.90 -13.85
CA GLY A 131 15.56 -14.07 -15.06
C GLY A 131 14.11 -13.65 -15.34
N VAL A 132 13.13 -14.56 -15.17
CA VAL A 132 11.71 -14.23 -15.30
C VAL A 132 11.25 -13.27 -14.20
N VAL A 133 11.68 -13.50 -12.96
CA VAL A 133 11.36 -12.62 -11.81
C VAL A 133 11.86 -11.20 -12.06
N GLU A 134 13.11 -11.02 -12.50
CA GLU A 134 13.67 -9.70 -12.84
C GLU A 134 12.86 -9.01 -13.92
N TRP A 135 12.64 -9.70 -15.04
CA TRP A 135 11.85 -9.14 -16.15
C TRP A 135 10.44 -8.74 -15.70
N VAL A 136 9.72 -9.59 -14.98
CA VAL A 136 8.34 -9.33 -14.57
C VAL A 136 8.29 -8.21 -13.53
N LEU A 137 9.11 -8.29 -12.49
CA LEU A 137 9.04 -7.31 -11.41
C LEU A 137 9.56 -5.94 -11.84
N ALA A 138 10.77 -5.87 -12.41
CA ALA A 138 11.39 -4.58 -12.77
C ALA A 138 10.93 -4.04 -14.14
N GLY A 139 10.59 -4.92 -15.09
CA GLY A 139 10.20 -4.53 -16.44
C GLY A 139 8.70 -4.32 -16.63
N GLN A 140 7.85 -5.18 -16.05
CA GLN A 140 6.41 -5.10 -16.25
C GLN A 140 5.72 -4.42 -15.06
N VAL A 141 5.68 -5.08 -13.90
CA VAL A 141 4.88 -4.63 -12.75
C VAL A 141 5.30 -3.23 -12.27
N GLN A 142 6.60 -3.01 -12.14
CA GLN A 142 7.12 -1.72 -11.72
C GLN A 142 6.74 -0.60 -12.70
N GLN A 143 6.89 -0.84 -14.00
CA GLN A 143 6.58 0.16 -15.03
C GLN A 143 5.08 0.46 -15.12
N GLU A 144 4.22 -0.54 -14.88
CA GLU A 144 2.77 -0.32 -14.75
C GLU A 144 2.45 0.61 -13.58
N ILE A 145 3.05 0.38 -12.40
CA ILE A 145 2.83 1.22 -11.20
C ILE A 145 3.37 2.64 -11.41
N VAL A 146 4.59 2.77 -11.95
CA VAL A 146 5.19 4.07 -12.28
C VAL A 146 4.30 4.85 -13.26
N GLY A 147 3.80 4.17 -14.30
CA GLY A 147 2.89 4.76 -15.28
C GLY A 147 1.58 5.27 -14.65
N LEU A 148 0.96 4.48 -13.78
CA LEU A 148 -0.26 4.85 -13.06
C LEU A 148 -0.06 6.08 -12.16
N ILE A 149 1.02 6.12 -11.38
CA ILE A 149 1.33 7.25 -10.50
C ILE A 149 1.61 8.51 -11.33
N ASN A 150 2.37 8.38 -12.43
CA ASN A 150 2.67 9.51 -13.31
C ASN A 150 1.40 10.02 -14.03
N GLN A 151 0.52 9.12 -14.45
CA GLN A 151 -0.78 9.49 -15.05
C GLN A 151 -1.69 10.21 -14.02
N ALA A 152 -1.61 9.87 -12.75
CA ALA A 152 -2.31 10.56 -11.67
C ALA A 152 -1.67 11.92 -11.30
N GLY A 153 -0.59 12.33 -11.96
CA GLY A 153 0.10 13.62 -11.75
C GLY A 153 1.29 13.57 -10.78
N GLY A 154 1.72 12.38 -10.37
CA GLY A 154 2.94 12.18 -9.57
C GLY A 154 4.22 12.22 -10.42
N LYS A 155 5.37 12.07 -9.75
CA LYS A 155 6.68 11.89 -10.37
C LYS A 155 7.31 10.60 -9.83
N ALA A 156 6.88 9.44 -10.33
CA ALA A 156 7.37 8.15 -9.88
C ALA A 156 8.65 7.73 -10.60
N VAL A 157 9.54 7.06 -9.87
CA VAL A 157 10.78 6.45 -10.39
C VAL A 157 10.85 5.02 -9.91
N GLY A 158 11.00 4.08 -10.87
CA GLY A 158 11.20 2.66 -10.58
C GLY A 158 12.66 2.34 -10.24
N LEU A 159 12.87 1.54 -9.21
CA LEU A 159 14.19 1.11 -8.74
C LEU A 159 14.17 -0.38 -8.37
N THR A 160 15.31 -1.02 -8.53
CA THR A 160 15.65 -2.33 -7.95
C THR A 160 16.70 -2.14 -6.86
N GLY A 161 17.03 -3.19 -6.14
CA GLY A 161 18.14 -3.13 -5.17
C GLY A 161 19.50 -2.86 -5.78
N ARG A 162 19.67 -3.09 -7.10
CA ARG A 162 20.93 -2.83 -7.81
C ARG A 162 21.15 -1.35 -8.09
N ASP A 163 20.07 -0.58 -8.25
CA ASP A 163 20.14 0.85 -8.57
C ASP A 163 20.74 1.62 -7.40
N GLY A 164 21.85 2.30 -7.64
CA GLY A 164 22.61 2.99 -6.61
C GLY A 164 23.15 2.11 -5.47
N GLY A 165 23.15 0.78 -5.62
CA GLY A 165 23.55 -0.14 -4.56
C GLY A 165 22.52 -0.24 -3.43
N LEU A 166 21.25 0.04 -3.70
CA LEU A 166 20.19 0.23 -2.73
C LEU A 166 19.99 -0.96 -1.79
N ILE A 167 19.94 -2.21 -2.29
CA ILE A 167 19.68 -3.41 -1.47
C ILE A 167 20.72 -4.48 -1.74
N ARG A 168 21.68 -4.65 -0.83
CA ARG A 168 22.59 -5.78 -0.84
C ARG A 168 21.94 -7.00 -0.22
N ALA A 169 22.10 -8.14 -0.85
CA ALA A 169 21.52 -9.41 -0.41
C ALA A 169 22.57 -10.53 -0.46
N LYS A 170 22.27 -11.61 0.21
CA LYS A 170 22.96 -12.90 0.13
C LYS A 170 21.93 -14.00 -0.03
N LYS A 171 22.35 -15.21 -0.42
CA LYS A 171 21.46 -16.36 -0.51
C LYS A 171 20.81 -16.62 0.86
N LEU A 172 19.49 -16.74 0.86
CA LEU A 172 18.72 -17.09 2.07
C LEU A 172 18.98 -18.57 2.41
N LYS A 173 19.35 -18.82 3.67
CA LYS A 173 19.39 -20.16 4.26
C LYS A 173 18.03 -20.47 4.86
N MET A 174 17.31 -21.42 4.27
CA MET A 174 15.99 -21.82 4.74
C MET A 174 16.05 -23.15 5.47
N LEU A 175 15.86 -23.10 6.78
CA LEU A 175 15.74 -24.31 7.60
C LEU A 175 14.30 -24.83 7.55
N ASP A 176 14.15 -26.16 7.60
CA ASP A 176 12.82 -26.77 7.70
C ASP A 176 12.18 -26.44 9.05
N GLN A 177 10.87 -26.12 9.04
CA GLN A 177 10.15 -25.72 10.25
C GLN A 177 9.94 -26.88 11.23
N SER A 178 9.89 -28.12 10.73
CA SER A 178 9.71 -29.34 11.53
C SER A 178 11.02 -30.01 11.92
N ASP A 179 12.07 -29.81 11.12
CA ASP A 179 13.43 -30.32 11.36
C ASP A 179 14.48 -29.23 11.09
N PRO A 180 14.88 -28.44 12.09
CA PRO A 180 15.88 -27.39 11.93
C PRO A 180 17.27 -27.84 11.50
N THR A 181 17.54 -29.16 11.44
CA THR A 181 18.80 -29.69 10.90
C THR A 181 18.78 -29.81 9.38
N MET A 182 17.61 -29.73 8.75
CA MET A 182 17.42 -29.83 7.31
C MET A 182 17.36 -28.44 6.69
N GLU A 183 18.24 -28.16 5.73
CA GLU A 183 18.27 -26.93 4.97
C GLU A 183 17.67 -27.15 3.56
N HIS A 184 16.74 -26.31 3.16
CA HIS A 184 16.15 -26.32 1.82
C HIS A 184 16.94 -25.40 0.89
N ASP A 185 17.36 -25.91 -0.26
CA ASP A 185 17.88 -25.06 -1.34
C ASP A 185 16.70 -24.50 -2.17
N ILE A 186 16.42 -23.23 -2.00
CA ILE A 186 15.37 -22.49 -2.72
C ILE A 186 15.94 -21.60 -3.83
N GLY A 187 17.20 -21.82 -4.23
CA GLY A 187 17.86 -21.10 -5.32
C GLY A 187 18.23 -19.66 -4.98
N GLN A 188 17.97 -18.74 -5.91
CA GLN A 188 18.29 -17.30 -5.80
C GLN A 188 17.23 -16.52 -5.00
N VAL A 189 16.87 -17.00 -3.82
CA VAL A 189 16.07 -16.26 -2.85
C VAL A 189 17.02 -15.56 -1.88
N GLY A 190 16.77 -14.28 -1.63
CA GLY A 190 17.68 -13.41 -0.90
C GLY A 190 17.27 -13.09 0.53
N ASP A 191 18.29 -12.97 1.40
CA ASP A 191 18.23 -12.32 2.69
C ASP A 191 18.96 -10.98 2.60
N ILE A 192 18.39 -9.90 3.16
CA ILE A 192 18.93 -8.55 3.06
C ILE A 192 20.12 -8.39 4.00
N VAL A 193 21.28 -8.07 3.45
CA VAL A 193 22.51 -7.76 4.19
C VAL A 193 22.52 -6.30 4.64
N SER A 194 22.28 -5.38 3.70
CA SER A 194 22.25 -3.95 3.97
C SER A 194 21.37 -3.20 2.97
N VAL A 195 20.92 -2.02 3.39
CA VAL A 195 20.21 -1.05 2.54
C VAL A 195 20.95 0.27 2.62
N ASP A 196 21.23 0.88 1.48
CA ASP A 196 21.78 2.25 1.41
C ASP A 196 20.65 3.23 1.06
N PRO A 197 20.22 4.11 1.99
CA PRO A 197 19.09 5.00 1.76
C PRO A 197 19.42 6.25 0.93
N ILE A 198 20.69 6.52 0.59
CA ILE A 198 21.12 7.79 -0.02
C ILE A 198 20.32 8.12 -1.28
N LEU A 199 20.15 7.12 -2.18
CA LEU A 199 19.39 7.32 -3.42
C LEU A 199 17.92 7.68 -3.13
N LEU A 200 17.28 7.00 -2.16
CA LEU A 200 15.89 7.26 -1.80
C LEU A 200 15.72 8.66 -1.19
N GLN A 201 16.63 9.07 -0.32
CA GLN A 201 16.62 10.41 0.28
C GLN A 201 16.76 11.49 -0.81
N ALA A 202 17.71 11.34 -1.72
CA ALA A 202 17.89 12.26 -2.85
C ALA A 202 16.62 12.36 -3.74
N LEU A 203 15.95 11.27 -4.00
CA LEU A 203 14.69 11.27 -4.76
C LEU A 203 13.56 11.96 -4.00
N GLN A 204 13.44 11.73 -2.71
CA GLN A 204 12.42 12.36 -1.85
C GLN A 204 12.62 13.87 -1.78
N ASP A 205 13.86 14.36 -1.66
CA ASP A 205 14.23 15.78 -1.64
C ASP A 205 13.85 16.50 -2.93
N HIS A 206 13.86 15.79 -4.06
CA HIS A 206 13.47 16.31 -5.38
C HIS A 206 12.01 16.00 -5.76
N ALA A 207 11.17 15.67 -4.78
CA ALA A 207 9.75 15.40 -4.92
C ALA A 207 9.39 14.18 -5.80
N PHE A 208 10.32 13.24 -6.02
CA PHE A 208 10.02 11.96 -6.65
C PHE A 208 9.35 10.98 -5.68
N ILE A 209 8.65 10.01 -6.24
CA ILE A 209 8.02 8.89 -5.54
C ILE A 209 8.76 7.61 -5.94
N PRO A 210 9.61 7.04 -5.08
CA PRO A 210 10.30 5.80 -5.37
C PRO A 210 9.35 4.61 -5.40
N VAL A 211 9.45 3.78 -6.45
CA VAL A 211 8.73 2.50 -6.60
C VAL A 211 9.76 1.38 -6.69
N ILE A 212 9.79 0.50 -5.71
CA ILE A 212 10.88 -0.45 -5.49
C ILE A 212 10.42 -1.87 -5.77
N SER A 213 11.09 -2.53 -6.70
CA SER A 213 10.98 -3.98 -6.92
C SER A 213 11.78 -4.73 -5.85
N PRO A 214 11.25 -5.81 -5.28
CA PRO A 214 11.91 -6.56 -4.22
C PRO A 214 13.00 -7.50 -4.76
N ILE A 215 13.97 -6.93 -5.43
CA ILE A 215 15.14 -7.61 -6.02
C ILE A 215 16.39 -7.03 -5.39
N GLY A 216 17.17 -7.85 -4.72
CA GLY A 216 18.49 -7.49 -4.19
C GLY A 216 19.63 -7.99 -5.07
N PHE A 217 20.85 -7.54 -4.81
CA PHE A 217 22.03 -8.03 -5.49
C PHE A 217 23.12 -8.48 -4.51
N GLY A 218 23.85 -9.52 -4.91
CA GLY A 218 24.91 -10.12 -4.12
C GLY A 218 26.30 -9.54 -4.40
N GLU A 219 27.30 -10.15 -3.77
CA GLU A 219 28.69 -9.71 -3.83
C GLU A 219 29.28 -9.83 -5.25
N HIS A 220 28.88 -10.84 -5.99
CA HIS A 220 29.31 -11.07 -7.39
C HIS A 220 28.31 -10.55 -8.42
N ASN A 221 27.45 -9.59 -8.00
CA ASN A 221 26.42 -8.97 -8.83
C ASN A 221 25.28 -9.92 -9.28
N GLU A 222 25.13 -11.06 -8.63
CA GLU A 222 24.00 -11.97 -8.79
C GLU A 222 22.72 -11.36 -8.21
N SER A 223 21.58 -11.66 -8.83
CA SER A 223 20.28 -11.18 -8.38
C SER A 223 19.63 -12.15 -7.41
N TYR A 224 18.89 -11.61 -6.46
CA TYR A 224 18.09 -12.34 -5.50
C TYR A 224 16.65 -11.86 -5.48
N ASN A 225 15.71 -12.80 -5.57
CA ASN A 225 14.29 -12.59 -5.33
C ASN A 225 14.07 -12.48 -3.81
N ILE A 226 13.51 -11.37 -3.34
CA ILE A 226 13.27 -11.14 -1.92
C ILE A 226 11.76 -10.97 -1.68
N ASN A 227 11.27 -11.41 -0.54
CA ASN A 227 9.89 -11.17 -0.16
C ASN A 227 9.64 -9.65 -0.02
N ALA A 228 8.59 -9.15 -0.68
CA ALA A 228 8.27 -7.72 -0.69
C ALA A 228 7.92 -7.16 0.71
N ASP A 229 7.35 -7.98 1.60
CA ASP A 229 7.05 -7.60 2.98
C ASP A 229 8.36 -7.38 3.77
N VAL A 230 9.36 -8.23 3.54
CA VAL A 230 10.70 -8.11 4.15
C VAL A 230 11.42 -6.86 3.63
N VAL A 231 11.37 -6.59 2.32
CA VAL A 231 11.96 -5.37 1.74
C VAL A 231 11.31 -4.13 2.32
N ALA A 232 9.98 -4.10 2.38
CA ALA A 232 9.22 -2.95 2.91
C ALA A 232 9.54 -2.70 4.39
N ALA A 233 9.60 -3.77 5.20
CA ALA A 233 9.97 -3.69 6.62
C ALA A 233 11.38 -3.12 6.80
N LYS A 234 12.36 -3.63 6.04
CA LYS A 234 13.75 -3.19 6.11
C LYS A 234 13.92 -1.74 5.67
N LEU A 235 13.27 -1.35 4.58
CA LEU A 235 13.25 0.05 4.12
C LEU A 235 12.60 0.98 5.15
N ALA A 236 11.47 0.58 5.74
CA ALA A 236 10.80 1.36 6.77
C ALA A 236 11.72 1.60 7.98
N THR A 237 12.47 0.57 8.41
CA THR A 237 13.43 0.68 9.50
C THR A 237 14.58 1.63 9.15
N VAL A 238 15.22 1.46 7.98
CA VAL A 238 16.39 2.25 7.57
C VAL A 238 16.03 3.71 7.30
N LEU A 239 14.87 3.96 6.71
CA LEU A 239 14.34 5.31 6.46
C LEU A 239 13.71 5.95 7.70
N GLN A 240 13.67 5.26 8.83
CA GLN A 240 12.98 5.71 10.05
C GLN A 240 11.54 6.16 9.75
N ALA A 241 10.84 5.34 8.95
CA ALA A 241 9.50 5.67 8.50
C ALA A 241 8.53 5.87 9.68
N GLU A 242 7.66 6.86 9.55
CA GLU A 242 6.60 7.10 10.53
C GLU A 242 5.58 5.95 10.55
N LYS A 243 5.24 5.43 9.35
CA LYS A 243 4.34 4.29 9.17
C LYS A 243 4.86 3.34 8.10
N LEU A 244 4.65 2.04 8.34
CA LEU A 244 4.67 1.01 7.31
C LEU A 244 3.23 0.54 7.08
N LEU A 245 2.71 0.74 5.87
CA LEU A 245 1.36 0.33 5.47
C LEU A 245 1.45 -0.90 4.57
N MET A 246 0.89 -2.02 5.03
CA MET A 246 0.92 -3.30 4.32
C MET A 246 -0.47 -3.58 3.72
N LEU A 247 -0.64 -3.30 2.42
CA LEU A 247 -1.87 -3.62 1.71
C LEU A 247 -1.96 -5.12 1.46
N THR A 248 -3.05 -5.72 1.93
CA THR A 248 -3.30 -7.16 1.87
C THR A 248 -4.71 -7.45 1.38
N ASN A 249 -5.08 -8.73 1.26
CA ASN A 249 -6.46 -9.17 0.95
C ASN A 249 -7.26 -9.55 2.21
N ILE A 250 -6.87 -9.04 3.36
CA ILE A 250 -7.55 -9.29 4.64
C ILE A 250 -7.84 -7.96 5.33
N SER A 251 -8.91 -7.90 6.09
CA SER A 251 -9.32 -6.70 6.81
C SER A 251 -8.34 -6.30 7.93
N GLY A 252 -7.49 -7.22 8.37
CA GLY A 252 -6.58 -7.08 9.49
C GLY A 252 -6.55 -8.37 10.30
N VAL A 253 -6.10 -8.29 11.56
CA VAL A 253 -6.08 -9.40 12.50
C VAL A 253 -7.44 -9.54 13.17
N LEU A 254 -8.02 -10.73 13.11
CA LEU A 254 -9.30 -11.03 13.75
C LEU A 254 -9.07 -11.79 15.04
N ASN A 255 -9.95 -11.56 16.04
CA ASN A 255 -10.01 -12.39 17.23
C ASN A 255 -10.73 -13.73 16.95
N LYS A 256 -10.83 -14.62 17.97
CA LYS A 256 -11.54 -15.91 17.84
C LYS A 256 -13.03 -15.78 17.53
N SER A 257 -13.64 -14.63 17.78
CA SER A 257 -15.05 -14.32 17.48
C SER A 257 -15.24 -13.74 16.08
N GLY A 258 -14.14 -13.45 15.35
CA GLY A 258 -14.18 -12.86 14.01
C GLY A 258 -14.20 -11.32 14.00
N ASP A 259 -14.04 -10.67 15.16
CA ASP A 259 -13.99 -9.21 15.25
C ASP A 259 -12.58 -8.70 14.92
N LEU A 260 -12.51 -7.57 14.24
CA LEU A 260 -11.25 -6.91 13.88
C LEU A 260 -10.56 -6.33 15.12
N LEU A 261 -9.31 -6.69 15.31
CA LEU A 261 -8.44 -6.10 16.32
C LEU A 261 -7.71 -4.90 15.69
N THR A 262 -8.12 -3.71 16.07
CA THR A 262 -7.63 -2.46 15.45
C THR A 262 -6.23 -2.06 15.94
N GLU A 263 -5.83 -2.54 17.11
CA GLU A 263 -4.57 -2.18 17.74
C GLU A 263 -3.97 -3.38 18.49
N LEU A 264 -2.72 -3.70 18.24
CA LEU A 264 -2.01 -4.80 18.87
C LEU A 264 -0.57 -4.40 19.23
N SER A 265 -0.12 -4.87 20.40
CA SER A 265 1.29 -4.84 20.75
C SER A 265 2.01 -6.09 20.25
N PRO A 266 3.35 -6.07 20.09
CA PRO A 266 4.13 -7.26 19.76
C PRO A 266 3.90 -8.44 20.71
N ARG A 267 3.76 -8.15 21.99
CA ARG A 267 3.49 -9.18 23.02
C ARG A 267 2.15 -9.87 22.85
N GLN A 268 1.10 -9.11 22.48
CA GLN A 268 -0.22 -9.68 22.21
C GLN A 268 -0.18 -10.58 20.98
N ILE A 269 0.54 -10.19 19.94
CA ILE A 269 0.71 -11.01 18.74
C ILE A 269 1.48 -12.30 19.08
N ASP A 270 2.59 -12.21 19.82
CA ASP A 270 3.35 -13.39 20.25
C ASP A 270 2.45 -14.36 21.04
N ALA A 271 1.59 -13.85 21.94
CA ALA A 271 0.63 -14.66 22.69
C ALA A 271 -0.44 -15.29 21.78
N MET A 272 -0.95 -14.55 20.79
CA MET A 272 -1.97 -15.05 19.84
C MET A 272 -1.40 -16.09 18.86
N VAL A 273 -0.11 -16.02 18.56
CA VAL A 273 0.59 -17.06 17.79
C VAL A 273 0.77 -18.32 18.68
N ALA A 274 1.17 -18.15 19.93
CA ALA A 274 1.38 -19.26 20.86
C ALA A 274 0.08 -20.01 21.21
N ASP A 275 -1.07 -19.32 21.29
CA ASP A 275 -2.37 -19.92 21.59
C ASP A 275 -3.13 -20.42 20.34
N GLY A 276 -2.51 -20.29 19.14
CA GLY A 276 -3.06 -20.71 17.86
C GLY A 276 -4.18 -19.82 17.29
N SER A 277 -4.47 -18.69 17.91
CA SER A 277 -5.44 -17.70 17.39
C SER A 277 -5.00 -17.13 16.06
N ILE A 278 -3.68 -16.97 15.88
CA ILE A 278 -3.04 -16.61 14.63
C ILE A 278 -2.35 -17.85 14.07
N SER A 279 -2.83 -18.35 12.94
CA SER A 279 -2.32 -19.58 12.32
C SER A 279 -2.39 -19.55 10.80
N GLY A 280 -1.83 -20.55 10.12
CA GLY A 280 -1.93 -20.74 8.69
C GLY A 280 -1.38 -19.58 7.87
N GLY A 281 -2.10 -19.16 6.83
CA GLY A 281 -1.69 -18.09 5.90
C GLY A 281 -1.58 -16.68 6.51
N MET A 282 -2.04 -16.49 7.75
CA MET A 282 -1.90 -15.24 8.48
C MET A 282 -0.49 -15.08 9.07
N LEU A 283 0.14 -16.19 9.51
CA LEU A 283 1.45 -16.17 10.15
C LEU A 283 2.54 -15.43 9.35
N PRO A 284 2.75 -15.71 8.04
CA PRO A 284 3.78 -15.02 7.27
C PRO A 284 3.57 -13.50 7.18
N LYS A 285 2.30 -13.07 7.10
CA LYS A 285 1.95 -11.64 7.00
C LYS A 285 2.19 -10.90 8.30
N ILE A 286 1.80 -11.52 9.40
CA ILE A 286 1.98 -10.93 10.75
C ILE A 286 3.44 -10.97 11.16
N SER A 287 4.18 -12.04 10.84
CA SER A 287 5.61 -12.13 11.15
C SER A 287 6.39 -10.95 10.58
N GLY A 288 6.21 -10.64 9.29
CA GLY A 288 6.87 -9.49 8.68
C GLY A 288 6.50 -8.14 9.33
N ALA A 289 5.21 -7.96 9.66
CA ALA A 289 4.73 -6.76 10.35
C ALA A 289 5.30 -6.67 11.78
N LEU A 290 5.32 -7.78 12.50
CA LEU A 290 5.87 -7.89 13.85
C LEU A 290 7.38 -7.62 13.87
N ASP A 291 8.12 -8.18 12.92
CA ASP A 291 9.56 -7.96 12.79
C ASP A 291 9.86 -6.48 12.51
N ALA A 292 9.08 -5.82 11.65
CA ALA A 292 9.20 -4.40 11.41
C ALA A 292 8.96 -3.57 12.67
N ALA A 293 7.90 -3.89 13.42
CA ALA A 293 7.59 -3.19 14.68
C ALA A 293 8.69 -3.41 15.74
N LYS A 294 9.17 -4.65 15.90
CA LYS A 294 10.29 -4.99 16.80
C LYS A 294 11.62 -4.33 16.36
N SER A 295 11.78 -4.02 15.07
CA SER A 295 12.96 -3.35 14.51
C SER A 295 12.90 -1.82 14.60
N GLY A 296 11.88 -1.25 15.26
CA GLY A 296 11.79 0.17 15.55
C GLY A 296 10.98 1.02 14.58
N VAL A 297 10.22 0.40 13.65
CA VAL A 297 9.20 1.12 12.88
C VAL A 297 8.08 1.53 13.83
N LYS A 298 7.75 2.84 13.89
CA LYS A 298 6.86 3.39 14.93
C LYS A 298 5.46 2.79 14.90
N ALA A 299 4.90 2.58 13.72
CA ALA A 299 3.60 1.95 13.53
C ALA A 299 3.56 1.14 12.24
N VAL A 300 3.14 -0.12 12.34
CA VAL A 300 2.93 -1.00 11.19
C VAL A 300 1.44 -1.26 11.07
N HIS A 301 0.87 -1.01 9.89
CA HIS A 301 -0.56 -1.16 9.62
C HIS A 301 -0.80 -2.28 8.61
N ILE A 302 -1.63 -3.25 8.96
CA ILE A 302 -2.14 -4.28 8.06
C ILE A 302 -3.53 -3.84 7.63
N ILE A 303 -3.70 -3.49 6.36
CA ILE A 303 -4.93 -2.89 5.83
C ILE A 303 -5.46 -3.63 4.60
N ASP A 304 -6.76 -3.56 4.38
CA ASP A 304 -7.42 -4.22 3.26
C ASP A 304 -7.27 -3.40 1.97
N GLY A 305 -6.38 -3.83 1.09
CA GLY A 305 -6.16 -3.19 -0.21
C GLY A 305 -7.34 -3.29 -1.20
N ARG A 306 -8.44 -3.98 -0.85
CA ARG A 306 -9.67 -4.04 -1.66
C ARG A 306 -10.61 -2.86 -1.41
N ILE A 307 -10.30 -2.03 -0.42
CA ILE A 307 -11.08 -0.82 -0.10
C ILE A 307 -10.47 0.34 -0.91
N PRO A 308 -11.25 0.99 -1.80
CA PRO A 308 -10.77 2.17 -2.51
C PRO A 308 -10.36 3.28 -1.55
N HIS A 309 -9.27 3.97 -1.85
CA HIS A 309 -8.72 5.08 -1.05
C HIS A 309 -8.38 4.71 0.40
N VAL A 310 -8.07 3.44 0.67
CA VAL A 310 -7.77 2.95 2.02
C VAL A 310 -6.54 3.63 2.64
N LEU A 311 -5.56 4.06 1.83
CA LEU A 311 -4.39 4.79 2.32
C LEU A 311 -4.80 6.15 2.90
N LEU A 312 -5.71 6.86 2.26
CA LEU A 312 -6.19 8.16 2.75
C LEU A 312 -7.03 7.97 4.02
N LEU A 313 -7.89 6.96 4.06
CA LEU A 313 -8.68 6.65 5.26
C LEU A 313 -7.77 6.33 6.44
N GLU A 314 -6.73 5.53 6.26
CA GLU A 314 -5.82 5.11 7.33
C GLU A 314 -4.86 6.22 7.79
N ILE A 315 -4.47 7.14 6.90
CA ILE A 315 -3.48 8.16 7.21
C ILE A 315 -4.14 9.50 7.62
N LEU A 316 -5.26 9.87 6.99
CA LEU A 316 -5.87 11.18 7.09
C LEU A 316 -7.18 11.20 7.91
N SER A 317 -7.50 10.09 8.59
CA SER A 317 -8.65 10.04 9.49
C SER A 317 -8.29 9.38 10.82
N ASP A 318 -9.19 9.48 11.78
CA ASP A 318 -9.12 8.84 13.09
C ASP A 318 -9.81 7.45 13.13
N GLN A 319 -10.33 7.01 11.99
CA GLN A 319 -10.99 5.71 11.87
C GLN A 319 -10.01 4.63 11.41
N PRO A 320 -9.73 3.61 12.24
CA PRO A 320 -8.83 2.53 11.86
C PRO A 320 -9.46 1.69 10.75
N CYS A 321 -8.73 1.49 9.65
CA CYS A 321 -9.17 0.66 8.51
C CYS A 321 -8.54 -0.73 8.52
N GLY A 322 -7.83 -1.10 9.57
CA GLY A 322 -7.13 -2.36 9.70
C GLY A 322 -6.58 -2.59 11.10
N THR A 323 -5.49 -3.32 11.21
CA THR A 323 -4.77 -3.57 12.46
C THR A 323 -3.48 -2.78 12.49
N MET A 324 -3.31 -1.95 13.49
CA MET A 324 -2.07 -1.26 13.80
C MET A 324 -1.26 -2.05 14.83
N ILE A 325 0.03 -2.21 14.56
CA ILE A 325 1.01 -2.82 15.47
C ILE A 325 2.00 -1.73 15.87
N HIS A 326 2.05 -1.41 17.14
CA HIS A 326 3.00 -0.42 17.66
C HIS A 326 4.38 -0.99 17.84
N SER A 327 5.42 -0.14 17.69
CA SER A 327 6.72 -0.44 18.31
C SER A 327 6.54 -0.36 19.82
N SER A 328 6.98 -1.37 20.55
CA SER A 328 6.94 -1.44 22.03
C SER A 328 7.74 -0.33 22.69
#